data_e32997b38f767c3e91e347ecff03df43
#
_entry.id   e32997b38f767c3e91e347ecff03df43
#
_cell.length_a   1.000
_cell.length_b   1.000
_cell.length_c   1.000
_cell.angle_alpha   90.00
_cell.angle_beta   90.00
_cell.angle_gamma   90.00
#
_symmetry.space_group_name_H-M   'P 1'
#
loop_
_entity.id
_entity.type
_entity.pdbx_description
1 polymer ?
#
loop_
_entity_poly.entity_id
_entity_poly.type
_entity_poly.pdbx_seq_one_letter_code
_entity_poly.pdbx_strand_id
1 'polypeptide(L)'
;MKSCDGGGRAMLRGGWNVVADYEVIVIGSGHNGLVCGAYLAKAGLKTLVLERREIVGGAAVTEEFAPGFRGSRFSYVMSLLHPRVIRDLDLGAHGLEVLPANDLFCPLGGDDYIVFSDEVKKTQAEFARFSRHDAQVYPEFARHLEEAARLIRGLLFETPIDPTRRRWKNFRDAASLLWRQRAVGERMYRLIDLLTQSAYDYLSVWFDSDVVKSVLAYYACIGTFAGPRSPGTAYVILHHLMGEHAGAGGWGFVRGGMGAITQAIARSGRRFGMEIRTNAPVAEVLVRNGRVYGVRTSDGAEFTAQVVASNANAKTLFRQLVKSEHLPAELLSEIDAFRTFSTAFKMNIAAENPPQYRAFDPQKTGFKYPTYVHVAPGIDYLERAYDDAKYGWYSQQPFLTPVVPTIVDDSLAPPGKHVVNVFGGHAPYTLKGGDWSQEKQNLTRAALAMLDAMAPGFSQQIIDLEVLVPPDLERIVGLPQGHIFHGELTADQLFWQRPVPHWADYRTPIEGLFQCASSTHPGGGVSGIPGHNAAREILRDWKRLKS
;
A
#
# COMPACT_ATOMS: atom_id res chain seq x y z
N MET A 1 20.55 16.23 -79.17
CA MET A 1 21.60 15.53 -78.41
C MET A 1 21.26 15.73 -76.96
N LYS A 2 20.60 14.75 -76.35
CA LYS A 2 21.11 13.84 -75.28
C LYS A 2 21.60 14.65 -74.07
N SER A 3 21.20 14.42 -72.83
CA SER A 3 20.64 13.27 -72.13
C SER A 3 20.19 13.72 -70.77
N CYS A 4 19.12 13.18 -70.27
CA CYS A 4 18.95 12.37 -69.06
C CYS A 4 19.87 12.75 -67.89
N ASP A 5 19.30 13.09 -66.75
CA ASP A 5 19.22 12.12 -65.66
C ASP A 5 18.26 12.53 -64.57
N GLY A 6 17.28 11.69 -64.35
CA GLY A 6 16.41 11.70 -63.21
C GLY A 6 17.10 10.95 -62.09
N GLY A 7 17.38 11.63 -60.96
CA GLY A 7 17.86 11.06 -59.70
C GLY A 7 16.78 11.13 -58.63
N GLY A 8 15.84 10.21 -58.69
CA GLY A 8 14.91 10.01 -57.58
C GLY A 8 15.64 9.59 -56.33
N ARG A 9 15.75 10.47 -55.35
CA ARG A 9 16.17 10.10 -54.00
C ARG A 9 15.09 9.24 -53.36
N ALA A 10 15.30 7.93 -53.42
CA ALA A 10 14.62 6.99 -52.56
C ALA A 10 14.93 7.37 -51.08
N MET A 11 13.93 7.86 -50.37
CA MET A 11 14.00 7.92 -48.91
C MET A 11 14.09 6.50 -48.40
N LEU A 12 15.30 6.10 -48.01
CA LEU A 12 15.52 4.89 -47.22
C LEU A 12 14.75 5.03 -45.93
N ARG A 13 13.69 4.26 -45.79
CA ARG A 13 13.07 3.95 -44.49
C ARG A 13 14.12 3.17 -43.68
N GLY A 14 14.96 3.88 -42.97
CA GLY A 14 15.91 3.30 -42.04
C GLY A 14 15.20 2.72 -40.82
N GLY A 15 14.67 1.52 -40.95
CA GLY A 15 14.29 0.71 -39.83
C GLY A 15 15.56 0.21 -39.14
N TRP A 16 15.92 0.79 -38.01
CA TRP A 16 16.92 0.22 -37.14
C TRP A 16 16.32 -1.03 -36.49
N ASN A 17 16.62 -2.22 -37.04
CA ASN A 17 16.42 -3.50 -36.35
C ASN A 17 17.53 -3.66 -35.31
N VAL A 18 17.59 -2.77 -34.30
CA VAL A 18 18.30 -3.08 -33.07
C VAL A 18 17.41 -4.05 -32.32
N VAL A 19 17.83 -5.30 -32.22
CA VAL A 19 17.15 -6.28 -31.34
C VAL A 19 17.28 -5.72 -29.92
N ALA A 20 16.15 -5.39 -29.30
CA ALA A 20 16.16 -4.87 -27.93
C ALA A 20 16.76 -5.92 -26.97
N ASP A 21 17.50 -5.46 -25.97
CA ASP A 21 18.15 -6.34 -24.98
C ASP A 21 17.11 -7.16 -24.21
N TYR A 22 15.95 -6.56 -23.95
CA TYR A 22 14.81 -7.15 -23.25
C TYR A 22 13.49 -6.88 -23.99
N GLU A 23 12.50 -7.72 -23.76
CA GLU A 23 11.14 -7.44 -24.23
C GLU A 23 10.46 -6.45 -23.28
N VAL A 24 10.68 -6.61 -21.96
CA VAL A 24 10.14 -5.72 -20.94
C VAL A 24 11.20 -5.34 -19.91
N ILE A 25 11.22 -4.06 -19.52
CA ILE A 25 11.95 -3.59 -18.35
C ILE A 25 10.94 -3.09 -17.32
N VAL A 26 11.12 -3.50 -16.05
CA VAL A 26 10.34 -3.00 -14.91
C VAL A 26 11.22 -2.10 -14.05
N ILE A 27 10.78 -0.87 -13.82
CA ILE A 27 11.47 0.10 -12.95
C ILE A 27 10.97 -0.07 -11.52
N GLY A 28 11.86 -0.48 -10.60
CA GLY A 28 11.59 -0.66 -9.18
C GLY A 28 11.08 -2.06 -8.82
N SER A 29 11.72 -2.68 -7.85
CA SER A 29 11.44 -4.02 -7.33
C SER A 29 10.57 -4.02 -6.06
N GLY A 30 9.72 -3.02 -5.85
CA GLY A 30 8.64 -3.10 -4.87
C GLY A 30 7.69 -4.25 -5.22
N HIS A 31 6.85 -4.67 -4.29
CA HIS A 31 5.98 -5.84 -4.45
C HIS A 31 5.18 -5.84 -5.78
N ASN A 32 4.65 -4.71 -6.22
CA ASN A 32 3.90 -4.63 -7.48
C ASN A 32 4.80 -4.75 -8.72
N GLY A 33 6.01 -4.16 -8.69
CA GLY A 33 6.98 -4.30 -9.78
C GLY A 33 7.44 -5.74 -9.94
N LEU A 34 7.74 -6.43 -8.82
CA LEU A 34 8.09 -7.85 -8.82
C LEU A 34 6.94 -8.72 -9.33
N VAL A 35 5.70 -8.45 -8.91
CA VAL A 35 4.52 -9.17 -9.41
C VAL A 35 4.35 -8.94 -10.91
N CYS A 36 4.43 -7.69 -11.38
CA CYS A 36 4.34 -7.37 -12.81
C CYS A 36 5.40 -8.14 -13.61
N GLY A 37 6.66 -8.05 -13.20
CA GLY A 37 7.77 -8.75 -13.85
C GLY A 37 7.60 -10.28 -13.84
N ALA A 38 7.17 -10.85 -12.70
CA ALA A 38 6.97 -12.30 -12.57
C ALA A 38 5.85 -12.81 -13.49
N TYR A 39 4.72 -12.10 -13.61
CA TYR A 39 3.65 -12.47 -14.54
C TYR A 39 4.08 -12.37 -16.02
N LEU A 40 4.87 -11.34 -16.37
CA LEU A 40 5.38 -11.17 -17.73
C LEU A 40 6.42 -12.24 -18.08
N ALA A 41 7.34 -12.55 -17.17
CA ALA A 41 8.30 -13.65 -17.33
C ALA A 41 7.59 -15.01 -17.42
N LYS A 42 6.56 -15.24 -16.58
CA LYS A 42 5.72 -16.46 -16.66
C LYS A 42 5.00 -16.59 -18.01
N ALA A 43 4.69 -15.47 -18.65
CA ALA A 43 4.13 -15.45 -20.02
C ALA A 43 5.19 -15.64 -21.12
N GLY A 44 6.46 -15.85 -20.77
CA GLY A 44 7.58 -16.11 -21.69
C GLY A 44 8.27 -14.86 -22.20
N LEU A 45 8.03 -13.68 -21.63
CA LEU A 45 8.69 -12.46 -22.05
C LEU A 45 10.05 -12.29 -21.34
N LYS A 46 11.10 -11.93 -22.09
CA LYS A 46 12.42 -11.62 -21.55
C LYS A 46 12.34 -10.34 -20.72
N THR A 47 12.30 -10.49 -19.40
CA THR A 47 11.97 -9.42 -18.45
C THR A 47 13.14 -9.08 -17.55
N LEU A 48 13.49 -7.79 -17.44
CA LEU A 48 14.46 -7.23 -16.51
C LEU A 48 13.74 -6.34 -15.49
N VAL A 49 14.08 -6.50 -14.21
CA VAL A 49 13.68 -5.59 -13.12
C VAL A 49 14.91 -4.83 -12.65
N LEU A 50 14.85 -3.50 -12.62
CA LEU A 50 15.90 -2.63 -12.13
C LEU A 50 15.51 -2.01 -10.79
N GLU A 51 16.36 -2.20 -9.79
CA GLU A 51 16.15 -1.69 -8.42
C GLU A 51 17.28 -0.76 -8.01
N ARG A 52 16.94 0.41 -7.47
CA ARG A 52 17.94 1.39 -7.02
C ARG A 52 18.71 0.99 -5.76
N ARG A 53 18.05 0.22 -4.87
CA ARG A 53 18.66 -0.27 -3.64
C ARG A 53 19.40 -1.58 -3.86
N GLU A 54 20.20 -1.99 -2.90
CA GLU A 54 20.89 -3.29 -2.89
C GLU A 54 19.93 -4.46 -2.62
N ILE A 55 18.75 -4.20 -2.06
CA ILE A 55 17.74 -5.16 -1.67
C ILE A 55 16.42 -4.92 -2.41
N VAL A 56 15.75 -5.99 -2.83
CA VAL A 56 14.40 -5.93 -3.40
C VAL A 56 13.35 -5.78 -2.31
N GLY A 57 12.20 -5.18 -2.67
CA GLY A 57 11.03 -5.17 -1.80
C GLY A 57 10.37 -3.80 -1.63
N GLY A 58 11.11 -2.70 -1.87
CA GLY A 58 10.59 -1.36 -1.65
C GLY A 58 10.16 -1.17 -0.19
N ALA A 59 8.89 -0.82 0.05
CA ALA A 59 8.34 -0.67 1.41
C ALA A 59 7.94 -2.01 2.07
N ALA A 60 7.94 -3.13 1.35
CA ALA A 60 7.75 -4.48 1.90
C ALA A 60 9.12 -5.18 1.98
N VAL A 61 9.94 -4.74 2.92
CA VAL A 61 11.32 -5.19 3.14
C VAL A 61 11.56 -5.50 4.61
N THR A 62 12.39 -6.51 4.87
CA THR A 62 12.92 -6.82 6.20
C THR A 62 14.41 -6.53 6.20
N GLU A 63 14.84 -5.66 7.10
CA GLU A 63 16.23 -5.23 7.22
C GLU A 63 16.68 -5.31 8.68
N GLU A 64 17.98 -5.42 8.89
CA GLU A 64 18.58 -5.23 10.20
C GLU A 64 18.57 -3.74 10.52
N PHE A 65 17.97 -3.37 11.65
CA PHE A 65 17.88 -1.98 12.11
C PHE A 65 18.67 -1.74 13.40
N ALA A 66 19.03 -2.81 14.08
CA ALA A 66 19.94 -2.83 15.22
C ALA A 66 20.72 -4.17 15.19
N PRO A 67 21.93 -4.26 15.77
CA PRO A 67 22.74 -5.47 15.71
C PRO A 67 22.00 -6.74 16.17
N GLY A 68 21.79 -7.68 15.25
CA GLY A 68 21.05 -8.92 15.47
C GLY A 68 19.53 -8.80 15.46
N PHE A 69 18.97 -7.60 15.30
CA PHE A 69 17.52 -7.38 15.22
C PHE A 69 17.10 -7.01 13.81
N ARG A 70 16.23 -7.82 13.25
CA ARG A 70 15.68 -7.63 11.92
C ARG A 70 14.20 -7.30 12.03
N GLY A 71 13.73 -6.30 11.29
CA GLY A 71 12.34 -5.86 11.34
C GLY A 71 11.75 -5.58 9.97
N SER A 72 10.45 -5.69 9.91
CA SER A 72 9.64 -5.14 8.81
C SER A 72 9.73 -3.62 8.85
N ARG A 73 10.71 -3.07 8.12
CA ARG A 73 11.18 -1.70 8.34
C ARG A 73 10.09 -0.65 8.08
N PHE A 74 9.18 -0.91 7.12
CA PHE A 74 8.08 0.01 6.75
C PHE A 74 6.71 -0.68 6.90
N SER A 75 6.27 -1.47 5.92
CA SER A 75 5.07 -2.31 6.04
C SER A 75 5.36 -3.43 7.06
N TYR A 76 4.42 -3.71 7.97
CA TYR A 76 4.72 -4.52 9.17
C TYR A 76 3.78 -5.71 9.41
N VAL A 77 2.63 -5.75 8.74
CA VAL A 77 1.66 -6.85 8.79
C VAL A 77 1.10 -7.14 7.41
N MET A 78 0.70 -8.38 7.16
CA MET A 78 0.09 -8.83 5.92
C MET A 78 -1.43 -8.94 6.12
N SER A 79 -2.19 -8.22 5.27
CA SER A 79 -3.66 -8.32 5.24
C SER A 79 -4.21 -8.35 3.82
N LEU A 80 -3.54 -7.73 2.85
CA LEU A 80 -4.07 -7.46 1.52
C LEU A 80 -3.43 -8.28 0.39
N LEU A 81 -2.38 -9.08 0.66
CA LEU A 81 -1.76 -9.90 -0.38
C LEU A 81 -2.78 -10.90 -0.91
N HIS A 82 -3.14 -10.71 -2.18
CA HIS A 82 -4.32 -11.38 -2.73
C HIS A 82 -4.04 -12.88 -2.98
N PRO A 83 -4.97 -13.78 -2.59
CA PRO A 83 -4.80 -15.24 -2.75
C PRO A 83 -4.52 -15.68 -4.18
N ARG A 84 -5.04 -14.97 -5.20
CA ARG A 84 -4.72 -15.21 -6.61
C ARG A 84 -3.22 -15.04 -6.87
N VAL A 85 -2.61 -13.97 -6.38
CA VAL A 85 -1.17 -13.71 -6.58
C VAL A 85 -0.34 -14.79 -5.89
N ILE A 86 -0.72 -15.18 -4.65
CA ILE A 86 -0.06 -16.25 -3.90
C ILE A 86 -0.09 -17.55 -4.69
N ARG A 87 -1.26 -17.96 -5.17
CA ARG A 87 -1.46 -19.20 -5.92
C ARG A 87 -0.78 -19.15 -7.29
N ASP A 88 -1.01 -18.09 -8.08
CA ASP A 88 -0.55 -18.02 -9.46
C ASP A 88 0.98 -17.98 -9.57
N LEU A 89 1.65 -17.42 -8.56
CA LEU A 89 3.11 -17.36 -8.46
C LEU A 89 3.69 -18.45 -7.52
N ASP A 90 2.85 -19.35 -6.99
CA ASP A 90 3.25 -20.44 -6.11
C ASP A 90 4.15 -19.99 -4.94
N LEU A 91 3.75 -18.88 -4.28
CA LEU A 91 4.61 -18.23 -3.30
C LEU A 91 4.93 -19.10 -2.09
N GLY A 92 4.04 -20.04 -1.72
CA GLY A 92 4.29 -21.01 -0.66
C GLY A 92 5.50 -21.90 -0.97
N ALA A 93 5.60 -22.44 -2.20
CA ALA A 93 6.75 -23.21 -2.64
C ALA A 93 8.04 -22.38 -2.74
N HIS A 94 7.89 -21.05 -2.76
CA HIS A 94 8.99 -20.09 -2.75
C HIS A 94 9.25 -19.46 -1.37
N GLY A 95 8.76 -20.10 -0.28
CA GLY A 95 9.09 -19.77 1.10
C GLY A 95 8.27 -18.63 1.69
N LEU A 96 7.06 -18.37 1.17
CA LEU A 96 6.08 -17.56 1.87
C LEU A 96 5.39 -18.42 2.93
N GLU A 97 5.60 -18.08 4.19
CA GLU A 97 4.91 -18.68 5.34
C GLU A 97 4.20 -17.59 6.11
N VAL A 98 2.88 -17.73 6.27
CA VAL A 98 2.07 -16.78 7.01
C VAL A 98 1.74 -17.34 8.37
N LEU A 99 2.04 -16.58 9.40
CA LEU A 99 1.80 -16.89 10.80
C LEU A 99 0.55 -16.10 11.26
N PRO A 100 -0.36 -16.73 12.02
CA PRO A 100 -1.57 -16.04 12.47
C PRO A 100 -1.22 -14.92 13.46
N ALA A 101 -1.90 -13.78 13.33
CA ALA A 101 -1.99 -12.80 14.40
C ALA A 101 -3.12 -13.21 15.36
N ASN A 102 -3.04 -12.74 16.60
CA ASN A 102 -4.16 -12.85 17.55
C ASN A 102 -5.26 -11.84 17.18
N ASP A 103 -6.42 -11.99 17.83
CA ASP A 103 -7.45 -10.95 17.85
C ASP A 103 -6.83 -9.61 18.27
N LEU A 104 -7.35 -8.51 17.73
CA LEU A 104 -6.85 -7.17 18.03
C LEU A 104 -7.17 -6.81 19.48
N PHE A 105 -6.15 -6.41 20.24
CA PHE A 105 -6.27 -5.91 21.60
C PHE A 105 -6.17 -4.38 21.63
N CYS A 106 -7.15 -3.72 22.22
CA CYS A 106 -7.19 -2.27 22.35
C CYS A 106 -7.28 -1.87 23.84
N PRO A 107 -6.14 -1.47 24.46
CA PRO A 107 -6.16 -0.90 25.79
C PRO A 107 -6.82 0.49 25.75
N LEU A 108 -7.74 0.76 26.68
CA LEU A 108 -8.50 2.00 26.76
C LEU A 108 -8.00 2.98 27.82
N GLY A 109 -7.05 2.53 28.62
CA GLY A 109 -6.50 3.23 29.78
C GLY A 109 -6.88 2.54 31.10
N GLY A 110 -6.02 2.69 32.12
CA GLY A 110 -6.19 1.95 33.36
C GLY A 110 -6.15 0.44 33.13
N ASP A 111 -7.16 -0.26 33.63
CA ASP A 111 -7.31 -1.72 33.48
C ASP A 111 -8.37 -2.10 32.44
N ASP A 112 -8.91 -1.11 31.71
CA ASP A 112 -9.94 -1.33 30.68
C ASP A 112 -9.33 -1.63 29.31
N TYR A 113 -10.01 -2.52 28.60
CA TYR A 113 -9.67 -2.91 27.24
C TYR A 113 -10.91 -3.34 26.45
N ILE A 114 -10.72 -3.48 25.13
CA ILE A 114 -11.68 -4.16 24.26
C ILE A 114 -10.89 -5.07 23.30
N VAL A 115 -11.44 -6.26 23.01
CA VAL A 115 -10.91 -7.19 22.00
C VAL A 115 -11.81 -7.14 20.76
N PHE A 116 -11.20 -6.97 19.60
CA PHE A 116 -11.89 -7.03 18.31
C PHE A 116 -11.42 -8.28 17.56
N SER A 117 -12.37 -9.18 17.28
CA SER A 117 -12.13 -10.49 16.66
C SER A 117 -12.83 -10.59 15.32
N ASP A 118 -12.26 -11.37 14.40
CA ASP A 118 -12.92 -11.79 13.16
C ASP A 118 -14.16 -12.67 13.44
N GLU A 119 -14.25 -13.26 14.63
CA GLU A 119 -15.43 -13.99 15.08
C GLU A 119 -16.51 -13.04 15.59
N VAL A 120 -17.57 -12.84 14.80
CA VAL A 120 -18.68 -11.91 15.11
C VAL A 120 -19.22 -12.07 16.53
N LYS A 121 -19.37 -13.31 17.02
CA LYS A 121 -19.88 -13.57 18.36
C LYS A 121 -18.95 -13.10 19.48
N LYS A 122 -17.63 -13.21 19.29
CA LYS A 122 -16.65 -12.71 20.27
C LYS A 122 -16.69 -11.20 20.34
N THR A 123 -16.63 -10.52 19.18
CA THR A 123 -16.73 -9.06 19.12
C THR A 123 -18.06 -8.56 19.66
N GLN A 124 -19.16 -9.26 19.39
CA GLN A 124 -20.48 -8.94 19.94
C GLN A 124 -20.50 -9.00 21.48
N ALA A 125 -19.85 -10.03 22.07
CA ALA A 125 -19.73 -10.17 23.52
C ALA A 125 -18.88 -9.04 24.13
N GLU A 126 -17.79 -8.64 23.47
CA GLU A 126 -16.96 -7.51 23.91
C GLU A 126 -17.74 -6.18 23.84
N PHE A 127 -18.48 -5.93 22.75
CA PHE A 127 -19.30 -4.72 22.59
C PHE A 127 -20.39 -4.62 23.66
N ALA A 128 -20.97 -5.75 24.09
CA ALA A 128 -21.98 -5.79 25.13
C ALA A 128 -21.50 -5.25 26.50
N ARG A 129 -20.17 -5.21 26.72
CA ARG A 129 -19.60 -4.61 27.93
C ARG A 129 -19.76 -3.08 27.96
N PHE A 130 -19.85 -2.45 26.78
CA PHE A 130 -19.94 -1.00 26.63
C PHE A 130 -21.34 -0.53 26.21
N SER A 131 -22.04 -1.28 25.36
CA SER A 131 -23.38 -0.96 24.88
C SER A 131 -24.13 -2.24 24.47
N ARG A 132 -25.30 -2.46 25.08
CA ARG A 132 -26.18 -3.57 24.66
C ARG A 132 -26.74 -3.36 23.26
N HIS A 133 -27.06 -2.11 22.90
CA HIS A 133 -27.52 -1.75 21.57
C HIS A 133 -26.44 -2.09 20.53
N ASP A 134 -25.21 -1.66 20.74
CA ASP A 134 -24.10 -1.86 19.80
C ASP A 134 -23.82 -3.36 19.58
N ALA A 135 -23.88 -4.15 20.66
CA ALA A 135 -23.76 -5.60 20.55
C ALA A 135 -24.88 -6.23 19.72
N GLN A 136 -26.11 -5.73 19.82
CA GLN A 136 -27.25 -6.25 19.05
C GLN A 136 -27.15 -5.93 17.56
N VAL A 137 -26.70 -4.73 17.19
CA VAL A 137 -26.62 -4.29 15.80
C VAL A 137 -25.35 -4.75 15.09
N TYR A 138 -24.27 -5.08 15.83
CA TYR A 138 -22.98 -5.44 15.25
C TYR A 138 -23.02 -6.56 14.19
N PRO A 139 -23.76 -7.67 14.36
CA PRO A 139 -23.83 -8.72 13.34
C PRO A 139 -24.41 -8.22 12.01
N GLU A 140 -25.37 -7.30 12.06
CA GLU A 140 -25.93 -6.68 10.86
C GLU A 140 -24.93 -5.71 10.21
N PHE A 141 -24.26 -4.90 10.99
CA PHE A 141 -23.18 -4.03 10.53
C PHE A 141 -22.06 -4.83 9.85
N ALA A 142 -21.57 -5.90 10.49
CA ALA A 142 -20.52 -6.75 9.93
C ALA A 142 -20.93 -7.36 8.58
N ARG A 143 -22.17 -7.88 8.47
CA ARG A 143 -22.73 -8.38 7.22
C ARG A 143 -22.81 -7.30 6.14
N HIS A 144 -23.22 -6.10 6.51
CA HIS A 144 -23.33 -4.94 5.63
C HIS A 144 -21.94 -4.55 5.07
N LEU A 145 -20.94 -4.50 5.95
CA LEU A 145 -19.56 -4.16 5.55
C LEU A 145 -18.96 -5.25 4.64
N GLU A 146 -19.20 -6.52 4.94
CA GLU A 146 -18.75 -7.64 4.09
C GLU A 146 -19.43 -7.62 2.71
N GLU A 147 -20.72 -7.26 2.61
CA GLU A 147 -21.40 -7.10 1.33
C GLU A 147 -20.77 -5.98 0.49
N ALA A 148 -20.44 -4.83 1.12
CA ALA A 148 -19.75 -3.73 0.46
C ALA A 148 -18.32 -4.14 0.03
N ALA A 149 -17.59 -4.82 0.91
CA ALA A 149 -16.26 -5.35 0.61
C ALA A 149 -16.29 -6.30 -0.59
N ARG A 150 -17.26 -7.20 -0.66
CA ARG A 150 -17.43 -8.14 -1.78
C ARG A 150 -17.67 -7.42 -3.12
N LEU A 151 -18.44 -6.33 -3.12
CA LEU A 151 -18.63 -5.51 -4.32
C LEU A 151 -17.32 -4.89 -4.80
N ILE A 152 -16.56 -4.28 -3.87
CA ILE A 152 -15.28 -3.65 -4.20
C ILE A 152 -14.24 -4.69 -4.63
N ARG A 153 -14.13 -5.85 -3.93
CA ARG A 153 -13.26 -6.96 -4.32
C ARG A 153 -13.50 -7.40 -5.76
N GLY A 154 -14.76 -7.42 -6.20
CA GLY A 154 -15.13 -7.72 -7.59
C GLY A 154 -14.57 -6.74 -8.63
N LEU A 155 -14.19 -5.53 -8.21
CA LEU A 155 -13.62 -4.49 -9.07
C LEU A 155 -12.09 -4.44 -9.04
N LEU A 156 -11.43 -5.01 -8.04
CA LEU A 156 -9.98 -4.86 -7.83
C LEU A 156 -9.14 -5.34 -9.03
N PHE A 157 -9.58 -6.43 -9.68
CA PHE A 157 -8.89 -6.98 -10.85
C PHE A 157 -9.41 -6.44 -12.19
N GLU A 158 -10.41 -5.58 -12.18
CA GLU A 158 -10.89 -4.98 -13.41
C GLU A 158 -10.05 -3.75 -13.78
N THR A 159 -9.89 -3.52 -15.07
CA THR A 159 -9.31 -2.26 -15.53
C THR A 159 -10.37 -1.17 -15.41
N PRO A 160 -10.10 -0.06 -14.73
CA PRO A 160 -11.07 1.01 -14.60
C PRO A 160 -11.57 1.49 -15.96
N ILE A 161 -12.88 1.67 -16.06
CA ILE A 161 -13.53 2.16 -17.27
C ILE A 161 -13.64 3.68 -17.16
N ASP A 162 -13.02 4.39 -18.10
CA ASP A 162 -13.18 5.84 -18.19
C ASP A 162 -14.55 6.18 -18.79
N PRO A 163 -15.49 6.75 -18.00
CA PRO A 163 -16.85 7.00 -18.46
C PRO A 163 -16.92 8.13 -19.51
N THR A 164 -15.87 8.94 -19.63
CA THR A 164 -15.81 10.09 -20.55
C THR A 164 -15.30 9.72 -21.94
N ARG A 165 -14.55 8.62 -22.06
CA ARG A 165 -14.04 8.14 -23.34
C ARG A 165 -15.09 7.31 -24.08
N ARG A 166 -15.71 7.89 -25.13
CA ARG A 166 -16.70 7.24 -26.01
C ARG A 166 -16.06 6.20 -26.94
N ARG A 167 -15.40 5.18 -26.39
CA ARG A 167 -14.89 4.04 -27.16
C ARG A 167 -15.91 2.90 -27.08
N TRP A 168 -16.18 2.21 -28.18
CA TRP A 168 -17.09 1.06 -28.22
C TRP A 168 -16.70 -0.03 -27.20
N LYS A 169 -15.40 -0.23 -26.99
CA LYS A 169 -14.88 -1.11 -25.96
C LYS A 169 -15.36 -0.69 -24.55
N ASN A 170 -15.26 0.59 -24.20
CA ASN A 170 -15.68 1.10 -22.90
C ASN A 170 -17.18 0.90 -22.69
N PHE A 171 -17.99 1.10 -23.72
CA PHE A 171 -19.44 0.87 -23.65
C PHE A 171 -19.78 -0.60 -23.41
N ARG A 172 -19.13 -1.51 -24.13
CA ARG A 172 -19.32 -2.97 -23.94
C ARG A 172 -18.85 -3.42 -22.57
N ASP A 173 -17.69 -2.94 -22.10
CA ASP A 173 -17.12 -3.31 -20.81
C ASP A 173 -17.96 -2.73 -19.67
N ALA A 174 -18.49 -1.50 -19.81
CA ALA A 174 -19.45 -0.89 -18.89
C ALA A 174 -20.77 -1.67 -18.83
N ALA A 175 -21.34 -2.04 -19.99
CA ALA A 175 -22.55 -2.85 -20.06
C ALA A 175 -22.37 -4.22 -19.43
N SER A 176 -21.21 -4.87 -19.64
CA SER A 176 -20.85 -6.14 -18.99
C SER A 176 -20.73 -5.99 -17.49
N LEU A 177 -20.10 -4.90 -17.01
CA LEU A 177 -19.97 -4.59 -15.58
C LEU A 177 -21.34 -4.33 -14.95
N LEU A 178 -22.17 -3.50 -15.56
CA LEU A 178 -23.53 -3.22 -15.11
C LEU A 178 -24.39 -4.50 -15.07
N TRP A 179 -24.27 -5.35 -16.08
CA TRP A 179 -24.99 -6.62 -16.09
C TRP A 179 -24.54 -7.58 -14.97
N ARG A 180 -23.23 -7.67 -14.74
CA ARG A 180 -22.66 -8.46 -13.62
C ARG A 180 -23.07 -7.89 -12.25
N GLN A 181 -23.18 -6.57 -12.15
CA GLN A 181 -23.53 -5.84 -10.93
C GLN A 181 -25.03 -5.53 -10.81
N ARG A 182 -25.89 -6.06 -11.70
CA ARG A 182 -27.34 -5.77 -11.71
C ARG A 182 -28.07 -6.10 -10.40
N ALA A 183 -27.51 -7.00 -9.60
CA ALA A 183 -28.05 -7.36 -8.28
C ALA A 183 -27.68 -6.36 -7.16
N VAL A 184 -26.89 -5.31 -7.50
CA VAL A 184 -26.44 -4.33 -6.50
C VAL A 184 -27.62 -3.51 -5.97
N GLY A 185 -28.57 -3.08 -6.86
CA GLY A 185 -29.80 -2.41 -6.44
C GLY A 185 -29.58 -1.28 -5.42
N GLU A 186 -30.34 -1.32 -4.31
CA GLU A 186 -30.23 -0.38 -3.19
C GLU A 186 -28.87 -0.38 -2.47
N ARG A 187 -28.07 -1.43 -2.65
CA ARG A 187 -26.70 -1.52 -2.08
C ARG A 187 -25.78 -0.44 -2.65
N MET A 188 -26.11 0.14 -3.80
CA MET A 188 -25.37 1.26 -4.37
C MET A 188 -25.42 2.51 -3.48
N TYR A 189 -26.56 2.81 -2.85
CA TYR A 189 -26.67 3.93 -1.90
C TYR A 189 -25.71 3.75 -0.73
N ARG A 190 -25.65 2.55 -0.20
CA ARG A 190 -24.74 2.21 0.91
C ARG A 190 -23.26 2.33 0.54
N LEU A 191 -22.91 2.01 -0.71
CA LEU A 191 -21.55 2.21 -1.20
C LEU A 191 -21.24 3.71 -1.37
N ILE A 192 -22.22 4.52 -1.78
CA ILE A 192 -22.08 5.98 -1.83
C ILE A 192 -21.85 6.54 -0.43
N ASP A 193 -22.60 6.08 0.58
CA ASP A 193 -22.41 6.48 1.97
C ASP A 193 -20.99 6.18 2.44
N LEU A 194 -20.48 4.98 2.20
CA LEU A 194 -19.10 4.60 2.51
C LEU A 194 -18.05 5.48 1.80
N LEU A 195 -18.29 5.86 0.56
CA LEU A 195 -17.35 6.67 -0.22
C LEU A 195 -17.37 8.16 0.16
N THR A 196 -18.45 8.65 0.77
CA THR A 196 -18.67 10.09 0.96
C THR A 196 -18.77 10.52 2.42
N GLN A 197 -19.30 9.67 3.29
CA GLN A 197 -19.46 10.01 4.72
C GLN A 197 -18.12 9.98 5.47
N SER A 198 -18.08 10.73 6.57
CA SER A 198 -17.03 10.56 7.57
C SER A 198 -17.18 9.21 8.28
N ALA A 199 -16.08 8.66 8.80
CA ALA A 199 -16.13 7.45 9.63
C ALA A 199 -17.02 7.67 10.86
N TYR A 200 -16.94 8.85 11.47
CA TYR A 200 -17.75 9.20 12.63
C TYR A 200 -19.24 9.17 12.32
N ASP A 201 -19.69 9.86 11.26
CA ASP A 201 -21.11 9.92 10.90
C ASP A 201 -21.63 8.53 10.49
N TYR A 202 -20.85 7.81 9.66
CA TYR A 202 -21.21 6.46 9.23
C TYR A 202 -21.35 5.49 10.40
N LEU A 203 -20.40 5.50 11.36
CA LEU A 203 -20.45 4.63 12.54
C LEU A 203 -21.52 5.06 13.52
N SER A 204 -21.85 6.36 13.62
CA SER A 204 -22.88 6.88 14.54
C SER A 204 -24.31 6.52 14.13
N VAL A 205 -24.52 6.10 12.87
CA VAL A 205 -25.80 5.50 12.44
C VAL A 205 -26.01 4.12 13.10
N TRP A 206 -24.92 3.42 13.43
CA TRP A 206 -24.96 2.05 13.92
C TRP A 206 -24.73 1.94 15.43
N PHE A 207 -23.82 2.75 15.98
CA PHE A 207 -23.28 2.58 17.32
C PHE A 207 -23.44 3.82 18.19
N ASP A 208 -23.77 3.59 19.45
CA ASP A 208 -23.89 4.64 20.47
C ASP A 208 -22.55 4.88 21.18
N SER A 209 -21.84 3.80 21.53
CA SER A 209 -20.61 3.84 22.34
C SER A 209 -19.42 4.42 21.57
N ASP A 210 -18.79 5.45 22.12
CA ASP A 210 -17.56 6.02 21.55
C ASP A 210 -16.38 5.04 21.58
N VAL A 211 -16.34 4.12 22.55
CA VAL A 211 -15.35 3.06 22.60
C VAL A 211 -15.50 2.12 21.40
N VAL A 212 -16.71 1.66 21.12
CA VAL A 212 -16.99 0.79 19.96
C VAL A 212 -16.68 1.51 18.66
N LYS A 213 -17.12 2.77 18.53
CA LYS A 213 -16.80 3.59 17.34
C LYS A 213 -15.29 3.78 17.16
N SER A 214 -14.51 4.00 18.23
CA SER A 214 -13.08 4.25 18.15
C SER A 214 -12.28 3.06 17.59
N VAL A 215 -12.63 1.83 17.96
CA VAL A 215 -11.98 0.61 17.46
C VAL A 215 -12.11 0.50 15.93
N LEU A 216 -13.27 0.84 15.39
CA LEU A 216 -13.55 0.80 13.95
C LEU A 216 -13.01 2.05 13.24
N ALA A 217 -13.15 3.23 13.84
CA ALA A 217 -12.66 4.50 13.29
C ALA A 217 -11.14 4.58 13.24
N TYR A 218 -10.42 3.77 14.01
CA TYR A 218 -8.97 3.66 13.93
C TYR A 218 -8.50 3.39 12.50
N TYR A 219 -9.14 2.47 11.82
CA TYR A 219 -8.81 2.13 10.43
C TYR A 219 -8.98 3.30 9.48
N ALA A 220 -9.89 4.24 9.77
CA ALA A 220 -10.11 5.44 8.96
C ALA A 220 -8.95 6.43 8.97
N CYS A 221 -8.05 6.34 9.96
CA CYS A 221 -6.88 7.22 10.11
C CYS A 221 -5.61 6.66 9.44
N ILE A 222 -5.61 5.38 9.01
CA ILE A 222 -4.42 4.73 8.48
C ILE A 222 -4.20 5.15 7.02
N GLY A 223 -3.04 5.79 6.75
CA GLY A 223 -2.62 6.13 5.39
C GLY A 223 -3.46 7.20 4.70
N THR A 224 -4.15 8.04 5.48
CA THR A 224 -4.89 9.18 4.97
C THR A 224 -4.59 10.44 5.79
N PHE A 225 -4.53 11.60 5.15
CA PHE A 225 -4.37 12.88 5.81
C PHE A 225 -5.75 13.41 6.22
N ALA A 226 -6.40 12.67 7.12
CA ALA A 226 -7.76 12.95 7.58
C ALA A 226 -7.99 12.37 8.97
N GLY A 227 -8.85 13.00 9.76
CA GLY A 227 -9.39 12.45 11.00
C GLY A 227 -10.72 11.71 10.77
N PRO A 228 -11.22 10.98 11.78
CA PRO A 228 -12.45 10.21 11.65
C PRO A 228 -13.72 11.04 11.35
N ARG A 229 -13.67 12.36 11.58
CA ARG A 229 -14.77 13.29 11.24
C ARG A 229 -14.64 13.91 9.85
N SER A 230 -13.57 13.59 9.10
CA SER A 230 -13.37 14.10 7.74
C SER A 230 -14.20 13.30 6.73
N PRO A 231 -14.85 13.96 5.73
CA PRO A 231 -15.62 13.27 4.69
C PRO A 231 -14.79 12.24 3.92
N GLY A 232 -15.41 11.13 3.52
CA GLY A 232 -14.79 10.06 2.72
C GLY A 232 -13.97 9.04 3.54
N THR A 233 -13.81 9.25 4.85
CA THR A 233 -12.98 8.37 5.69
C THR A 233 -13.67 7.04 6.03
N ALA A 234 -14.97 6.92 5.86
CA ALA A 234 -15.68 5.64 6.01
C ALA A 234 -15.19 4.59 4.99
N TYR A 235 -14.79 4.99 3.78
CA TYR A 235 -14.19 4.08 2.79
C TYR A 235 -12.86 3.49 3.26
N VAL A 236 -12.07 4.25 4.01
CA VAL A 236 -10.77 3.76 4.50
C VAL A 236 -10.95 2.62 5.51
N ILE A 237 -12.04 2.61 6.30
CA ILE A 237 -12.42 1.45 7.14
C ILE A 237 -12.62 0.22 6.24
N LEU A 238 -13.44 0.34 5.19
CA LEU A 238 -13.71 -0.74 4.25
C LEU A 238 -12.43 -1.24 3.59
N HIS A 239 -11.53 -0.34 3.17
CA HIS A 239 -10.26 -0.69 2.56
C HIS A 239 -9.42 -1.64 3.43
N HIS A 240 -9.35 -1.40 4.74
CA HIS A 240 -8.59 -2.24 5.66
C HIS A 240 -9.25 -3.59 5.97
N LEU A 241 -10.56 -3.69 5.79
CA LEU A 241 -11.33 -4.91 6.02
C LEU A 241 -11.54 -5.74 4.73
N MET A 242 -11.00 -5.29 3.58
CA MET A 242 -11.11 -6.02 2.31
C MET A 242 -10.15 -7.21 2.16
N GLY A 243 -9.22 -7.42 3.08
CA GLY A 243 -8.31 -8.56 3.06
C GLY A 243 -9.04 -9.90 3.03
N GLU A 244 -8.46 -10.90 2.35
CA GLU A 244 -9.01 -12.26 2.23
C GLU A 244 -8.08 -13.33 2.81
N HIS A 245 -7.06 -12.92 3.56
CA HIS A 245 -6.14 -13.86 4.18
C HIS A 245 -6.75 -14.43 5.46
N ALA A 246 -6.71 -15.74 5.65
CA ALA A 246 -7.31 -16.45 6.80
C ALA A 246 -8.80 -16.18 7.07
N GLY A 247 -9.53 -15.68 6.05
CA GLY A 247 -10.92 -15.22 6.15
C GLY A 247 -11.04 -13.75 5.73
N ALA A 248 -12.26 -13.23 5.65
CA ALA A 248 -12.48 -11.83 5.30
C ALA A 248 -11.91 -10.93 6.41
N GLY A 249 -10.94 -10.06 6.05
CA GLY A 249 -10.32 -9.11 6.97
C GLY A 249 -9.16 -9.64 7.82
N GLY A 250 -8.78 -10.93 7.69
CA GLY A 250 -7.73 -11.54 8.51
C GLY A 250 -6.35 -10.89 8.36
N TRP A 251 -5.67 -10.66 9.48
CA TRP A 251 -4.33 -10.12 9.58
C TRP A 251 -3.34 -11.21 9.97
N GLY A 252 -2.10 -11.14 9.45
CA GLY A 252 -1.07 -12.13 9.76
C GLY A 252 0.32 -11.54 9.75
N PHE A 253 1.24 -12.25 10.40
CA PHE A 253 2.66 -12.01 10.28
C PHE A 253 3.24 -12.91 9.19
N VAL A 254 4.39 -12.53 8.65
CA VAL A 254 5.13 -13.34 7.69
C VAL A 254 6.42 -13.77 8.34
N ARG A 255 6.72 -15.07 8.32
CA ARG A 255 8.00 -15.58 8.85
C ARG A 255 9.17 -14.92 8.12
N GLY A 256 10.09 -14.32 8.88
CA GLY A 256 11.16 -13.49 8.36
C GLY A 256 10.74 -12.07 7.99
N GLY A 257 9.54 -11.64 8.41
CA GLY A 257 8.98 -10.29 8.20
C GLY A 257 8.43 -10.06 6.80
N MET A 258 7.93 -8.85 6.55
CA MET A 258 7.27 -8.49 5.27
C MET A 258 8.16 -8.63 4.04
N GLY A 259 9.49 -8.55 4.21
CA GLY A 259 10.45 -8.79 3.14
C GLY A 259 10.39 -10.20 2.57
N ALA A 260 9.95 -11.19 3.34
CA ALA A 260 9.81 -12.57 2.85
C ALA A 260 8.76 -12.67 1.72
N ILE A 261 7.73 -11.83 1.69
CA ILE A 261 6.76 -11.74 0.58
C ILE A 261 7.49 -11.40 -0.72
N THR A 262 8.25 -10.33 -0.71
CA THR A 262 8.93 -9.82 -1.92
C THR A 262 10.07 -10.73 -2.35
N GLN A 263 10.75 -11.37 -1.41
CA GLN A 263 11.75 -12.40 -1.71
C GLN A 263 11.09 -13.65 -2.33
N ALA A 264 9.91 -14.08 -1.88
CA ALA A 264 9.18 -15.19 -2.47
C ALA A 264 8.74 -14.84 -3.92
N ILE A 265 8.23 -13.62 -4.15
CA ILE A 265 7.87 -13.17 -5.51
C ILE A 265 9.11 -13.11 -6.41
N ALA A 266 10.25 -12.59 -5.90
CA ALA A 266 11.49 -12.53 -6.66
C ALA A 266 12.02 -13.93 -7.03
N ARG A 267 11.98 -14.89 -6.09
CA ARG A 267 12.36 -16.31 -6.37
C ARG A 267 11.44 -16.93 -7.42
N SER A 268 10.13 -16.73 -7.29
CA SER A 268 9.15 -17.20 -8.27
C SER A 268 9.41 -16.59 -9.66
N GLY A 269 9.62 -15.27 -9.74
CA GLY A 269 9.92 -14.59 -11.00
C GLY A 269 11.20 -15.10 -11.66
N ARG A 270 12.28 -15.30 -10.88
CA ARG A 270 13.55 -15.86 -11.39
C ARG A 270 13.37 -17.27 -11.96
N ARG A 271 12.52 -18.10 -11.35
CA ARG A 271 12.19 -19.43 -11.90
C ARG A 271 11.56 -19.35 -13.30
N PHE A 272 10.84 -18.26 -13.60
CA PHE A 272 10.29 -17.99 -14.93
C PHE A 272 11.26 -17.24 -15.86
N GLY A 273 12.52 -17.01 -15.46
CA GLY A 273 13.53 -16.31 -16.25
C GLY A 273 13.56 -14.80 -16.07
N MET A 274 12.89 -14.24 -15.06
CA MET A 274 12.99 -12.82 -14.72
C MET A 274 14.38 -12.50 -14.19
N GLU A 275 15.09 -11.57 -14.83
CA GLU A 275 16.33 -11.00 -14.33
C GLU A 275 16.04 -9.83 -13.38
N ILE A 276 16.79 -9.73 -12.28
CA ILE A 276 16.70 -8.63 -11.33
C ILE A 276 18.10 -8.08 -11.09
N ARG A 277 18.27 -6.77 -11.30
CA ARG A 277 19.51 -6.03 -10.99
C ARG A 277 19.22 -5.01 -9.91
N THR A 278 19.93 -5.16 -8.81
CA THR A 278 19.97 -4.19 -7.69
C THR A 278 21.11 -3.20 -7.91
N ASN A 279 21.16 -2.11 -7.11
CA ASN A 279 22.10 -1.02 -7.26
C ASN A 279 22.09 -0.41 -8.69
N ALA A 280 20.92 -0.41 -9.32
CA ALA A 280 20.71 0.08 -10.68
C ALA A 280 19.60 1.14 -10.71
N PRO A 281 19.83 2.34 -10.14
CA PRO A 281 18.85 3.41 -10.12
C PRO A 281 18.59 3.94 -11.53
N VAL A 282 17.35 3.80 -12.00
CA VAL A 282 16.90 4.38 -13.28
C VAL A 282 16.79 5.90 -13.12
N ALA A 283 17.49 6.63 -14.00
CA ALA A 283 17.48 8.09 -14.06
C ALA A 283 16.55 8.64 -15.15
N GLU A 284 16.34 7.89 -16.24
CA GLU A 284 15.55 8.37 -17.38
C GLU A 284 14.85 7.22 -18.10
N VAL A 285 13.61 7.44 -18.51
CA VAL A 285 12.88 6.63 -19.49
C VAL A 285 13.17 7.20 -20.88
N LEU A 286 13.75 6.38 -21.75
CA LEU A 286 14.18 6.78 -23.09
C LEU A 286 13.00 6.74 -24.07
N VAL A 287 12.66 7.89 -24.64
CA VAL A 287 11.52 8.06 -25.56
C VAL A 287 11.98 8.58 -26.90
N ARG A 288 11.45 8.02 -27.99
CA ARG A 288 11.66 8.49 -29.36
C ARG A 288 10.36 8.40 -30.15
N ASN A 289 9.99 9.47 -30.82
CA ASN A 289 8.76 9.53 -31.64
C ASN A 289 7.48 9.06 -30.88
N GLY A 290 7.34 9.46 -29.61
CA GLY A 290 6.17 9.09 -28.78
C GLY A 290 6.15 7.64 -28.29
N ARG A 291 7.23 6.86 -28.51
CA ARG A 291 7.35 5.47 -28.06
C ARG A 291 8.58 5.29 -27.15
N VAL A 292 8.42 4.50 -26.10
CA VAL A 292 9.57 4.10 -25.26
C VAL A 292 10.45 3.12 -26.02
N TYR A 293 11.78 3.22 -25.81
CA TYR A 293 12.72 2.24 -26.35
C TYR A 293 13.71 1.70 -25.31
N GLY A 294 13.62 2.14 -24.07
CA GLY A 294 14.47 1.68 -22.98
C GLY A 294 14.52 2.61 -21.79
N VAL A 295 15.54 2.40 -20.97
CA VAL A 295 15.83 3.23 -19.79
C VAL A 295 17.34 3.50 -19.69
N ARG A 296 17.70 4.59 -19.00
CA ARG A 296 19.08 4.91 -18.63
C ARG A 296 19.20 4.93 -17.11
N THR A 297 20.21 4.27 -16.59
CA THR A 297 20.56 4.30 -15.16
C THR A 297 21.45 5.50 -14.82
N SER A 298 21.59 5.81 -13.54
CA SER A 298 22.34 6.99 -13.07
C SER A 298 23.84 6.91 -13.34
N ASP A 299 24.40 5.73 -13.57
CA ASP A 299 25.77 5.50 -14.02
C ASP A 299 25.96 5.64 -15.53
N GLY A 300 24.87 5.96 -16.26
CA GLY A 300 24.87 6.16 -17.71
C GLY A 300 24.65 4.89 -18.55
N ALA A 301 24.50 3.72 -17.95
CA ALA A 301 24.20 2.50 -18.70
C ALA A 301 22.77 2.57 -19.28
N GLU A 302 22.64 2.13 -20.54
CA GLU A 302 21.35 2.04 -21.23
C GLU A 302 20.93 0.59 -21.39
N PHE A 303 19.64 0.34 -21.17
CA PHE A 303 18.99 -0.95 -21.41
C PHE A 303 17.81 -0.73 -22.34
N THR A 304 17.82 -1.43 -23.48
CA THR A 304 16.77 -1.27 -24.48
C THR A 304 15.63 -2.27 -24.27
N ALA A 305 14.39 -1.82 -24.47
CA ALA A 305 13.20 -2.67 -24.37
C ALA A 305 12.05 -2.17 -25.25
N GLN A 306 11.16 -3.09 -25.61
CA GLN A 306 9.93 -2.76 -26.33
C GLN A 306 8.87 -2.15 -25.42
N VAL A 307 8.89 -2.54 -24.13
CA VAL A 307 7.96 -2.09 -23.09
C VAL A 307 8.74 -1.72 -21.83
N VAL A 308 8.33 -0.63 -21.19
CA VAL A 308 8.77 -0.26 -19.84
C VAL A 308 7.56 -0.18 -18.93
N ALA A 309 7.59 -0.86 -17.78
CA ALA A 309 6.59 -0.76 -16.73
C ALA A 309 7.19 -0.10 -15.49
N SER A 310 6.60 0.99 -15.02
CA SER A 310 7.12 1.70 -13.85
C SER A 310 6.37 1.35 -12.58
N ASN A 311 7.10 0.86 -11.59
CA ASN A 311 6.63 0.71 -10.21
C ASN A 311 7.00 1.92 -9.34
N ALA A 312 7.62 2.95 -9.88
CA ALA A 312 7.75 4.23 -9.21
C ALA A 312 6.38 4.90 -9.09
N ASN A 313 6.20 5.72 -8.06
CA ASN A 313 4.99 6.53 -7.91
C ASN A 313 4.74 7.38 -9.16
N ALA A 314 3.49 7.67 -9.50
CA ALA A 314 3.13 8.46 -10.67
C ALA A 314 3.83 9.83 -10.69
N LYS A 315 3.97 10.52 -9.54
CA LYS A 315 4.75 11.77 -9.46
C LYS A 315 6.22 11.56 -9.85
N THR A 316 6.85 10.51 -9.34
CA THR A 316 8.23 10.17 -9.69
C THR A 316 8.35 9.82 -11.18
N LEU A 317 7.44 9.01 -11.71
CA LEU A 317 7.46 8.64 -13.12
C LEU A 317 7.38 9.86 -14.03
N PHE A 318 6.33 10.69 -13.85
CA PHE A 318 6.02 11.77 -14.79
C PHE A 318 6.78 13.07 -14.53
N ARG A 319 7.35 13.26 -13.34
CA ARG A 319 8.09 14.48 -13.00
C ARG A 319 9.60 14.30 -12.92
N GLN A 320 10.09 13.05 -12.79
CA GLN A 320 11.52 12.80 -12.64
C GLN A 320 12.09 11.89 -13.72
N LEU A 321 11.38 10.81 -14.09
CA LEU A 321 11.92 9.79 -14.99
C LEU A 321 11.59 10.04 -16.46
N VAL A 322 10.51 10.75 -16.77
CA VAL A 322 10.10 11.09 -18.13
C VAL A 322 10.29 12.58 -18.35
N LYS A 323 10.93 12.95 -19.47
CA LYS A 323 11.08 14.37 -19.84
C LYS A 323 9.72 14.98 -20.17
N SER A 324 9.47 16.18 -19.67
CA SER A 324 8.19 16.88 -19.81
C SER A 324 7.76 17.14 -21.27
N GLU A 325 8.72 17.26 -22.19
CA GLU A 325 8.46 17.44 -23.63
C GLU A 325 7.70 16.27 -24.28
N HIS A 326 7.70 15.09 -23.64
CA HIS A 326 6.99 13.90 -24.11
C HIS A 326 5.60 13.75 -23.51
N LEU A 327 5.18 14.67 -22.64
CA LEU A 327 3.96 14.55 -21.84
C LEU A 327 3.00 15.73 -22.11
N PRO A 328 1.68 15.48 -22.18
CA PRO A 328 0.68 16.55 -22.23
C PRO A 328 0.73 17.43 -20.97
N ALA A 329 0.58 18.74 -21.15
CA ALA A 329 0.60 19.69 -20.02
C ALA A 329 -0.54 19.42 -19.02
N GLU A 330 -1.71 18.98 -19.51
CA GLU A 330 -2.86 18.61 -18.68
C GLU A 330 -2.51 17.45 -17.72
N LEU A 331 -1.86 16.40 -18.24
CA LEU A 331 -1.41 15.28 -17.40
C LEU A 331 -0.45 15.76 -16.31
N LEU A 332 0.49 16.63 -16.65
CA LEU A 332 1.46 17.15 -15.69
C LEU A 332 0.77 17.97 -14.59
N SER A 333 -0.23 18.79 -14.94
CA SER A 333 -1.02 19.55 -13.99
C SER A 333 -1.82 18.64 -13.04
N GLU A 334 -2.44 17.60 -13.57
CA GLU A 334 -3.20 16.62 -12.77
C GLU A 334 -2.29 15.78 -11.84
N ILE A 335 -1.09 15.41 -12.31
CA ILE A 335 -0.08 14.71 -11.50
C ILE A 335 0.40 15.60 -10.35
N ASP A 336 0.56 16.91 -10.56
CA ASP A 336 0.90 17.83 -9.49
C ASP A 336 -0.22 17.93 -8.44
N ALA A 337 -1.47 17.93 -8.89
CA ALA A 337 -2.65 17.95 -8.04
C ALA A 337 -2.91 16.62 -7.31
N PHE A 338 -2.36 15.50 -7.79
CA PHE A 338 -2.48 14.20 -7.13
C PHE A 338 -1.89 14.24 -5.73
N ARG A 339 -2.74 14.06 -4.71
CA ARG A 339 -2.33 14.21 -3.31
C ARG A 339 -1.59 12.99 -2.80
N THR A 340 -0.43 13.24 -2.19
CA THR A 340 0.44 12.24 -1.58
C THR A 340 0.89 12.65 -0.16
N PHE A 341 0.03 13.37 0.57
CA PHE A 341 0.36 13.83 1.91
C PHE A 341 0.39 12.65 2.89
N SER A 342 1.51 12.46 3.57
CA SER A 342 1.65 11.42 4.58
C SER A 342 1.44 11.97 5.97
N THR A 343 0.95 11.09 6.84
CA THR A 343 0.82 11.35 8.27
C THR A 343 1.38 10.22 9.12
N ALA A 344 1.96 9.21 8.49
CA ALA A 344 2.45 8.03 9.20
C ALA A 344 3.92 8.17 9.62
N PHE A 345 4.22 7.76 10.84
CA PHE A 345 5.59 7.46 11.28
C PHE A 345 5.72 6.00 11.68
N LYS A 346 6.94 5.52 11.75
CA LYS A 346 7.25 4.14 12.09
C LYS A 346 8.36 4.11 13.13
N MET A 347 8.20 3.23 14.15
CA MET A 347 9.29 2.90 15.06
C MET A 347 9.60 1.40 14.94
N ASN A 348 10.88 1.06 14.85
CA ASN A 348 11.39 -0.30 14.93
C ASN A 348 12.21 -0.40 16.21
N ILE A 349 11.77 -1.18 17.16
CA ILE A 349 12.31 -1.24 18.52
C ILE A 349 12.90 -2.62 18.76
N ALA A 350 14.17 -2.65 19.15
CA ALA A 350 14.83 -3.80 19.74
C ALA A 350 14.63 -3.74 21.26
N ALA A 351 14.06 -4.78 21.87
CA ALA A 351 13.70 -4.78 23.28
C ALA A 351 14.15 -6.05 24.02
N GLU A 352 14.47 -5.87 25.30
CA GLU A 352 14.73 -6.97 26.23
C GLU A 352 13.50 -7.84 26.44
N ASN A 353 12.35 -7.19 26.71
CA ASN A 353 11.06 -7.81 26.90
C ASN A 353 9.99 -7.07 26.06
N PRO A 354 8.91 -7.74 25.65
CA PRO A 354 7.82 -7.10 24.93
C PRO A 354 6.97 -6.24 25.89
N PRO A 355 6.18 -5.26 25.39
CA PRO A 355 5.32 -4.42 26.22
C PRO A 355 4.38 -5.25 27.11
N GLN A 356 4.41 -5.04 28.42
CA GLN A 356 3.50 -5.68 29.37
C GLN A 356 2.29 -4.76 29.62
N TYR A 357 1.22 -4.95 28.84
CA TYR A 357 0.05 -4.09 28.93
C TYR A 357 -0.68 -4.29 30.25
N ARG A 358 -0.91 -3.22 31.01
CA ARG A 358 -1.55 -3.23 32.31
C ARG A 358 -2.96 -3.86 32.29
N ALA A 359 -3.72 -3.55 31.24
CA ALA A 359 -5.10 -4.05 31.07
C ALA A 359 -5.16 -5.50 30.56
N PHE A 360 -4.02 -6.12 30.21
CA PHE A 360 -4.01 -7.45 29.60
C PHE A 360 -4.07 -8.57 30.63
N ASP A 361 -5.06 -9.46 30.47
CA ASP A 361 -5.22 -10.68 31.27
C ASP A 361 -5.42 -11.88 30.33
N PRO A 362 -4.45 -12.82 30.26
CA PRO A 362 -4.54 -14.00 29.38
C PRO A 362 -5.78 -14.87 29.64
N GLN A 363 -6.26 -14.91 30.88
CA GLN A 363 -7.42 -15.73 31.24
C GLN A 363 -8.73 -15.12 30.70
N LYS A 364 -8.80 -13.79 30.62
CA LYS A 364 -9.98 -13.09 30.11
C LYS A 364 -9.98 -12.97 28.60
N THR A 365 -8.82 -12.74 27.98
CA THR A 365 -8.68 -12.52 26.54
C THR A 365 -8.59 -13.80 25.72
N GLY A 366 -8.17 -14.92 26.34
CA GLY A 366 -8.06 -16.23 25.69
C GLY A 366 -6.80 -16.41 24.81
N PHE A 367 -5.89 -15.45 24.80
CA PHE A 367 -4.58 -15.58 24.13
C PHE A 367 -3.42 -15.25 25.11
N LYS A 368 -2.26 -15.82 24.84
CA LYS A 368 -1.13 -15.75 25.81
C LYS A 368 -0.45 -14.38 25.85
N TYR A 369 -0.50 -13.64 24.74
CA TYR A 369 0.12 -12.32 24.60
C TYR A 369 -0.54 -11.56 23.42
N PRO A 370 -0.81 -10.23 23.53
CA PRO A 370 -1.41 -9.45 22.46
C PRO A 370 -0.34 -9.07 21.44
N THR A 371 -0.25 -9.82 20.34
CA THR A 371 0.73 -9.59 19.27
C THR A 371 0.39 -8.40 18.38
N TYR A 372 -0.87 -7.97 18.40
CA TYR A 372 -1.41 -6.90 17.58
C TYR A 372 -2.29 -5.99 18.44
N VAL A 373 -1.88 -4.73 18.59
CA VAL A 373 -2.49 -3.78 19.53
C VAL A 373 -2.80 -2.46 18.84
N HIS A 374 -3.97 -1.86 19.14
CA HIS A 374 -4.28 -0.48 18.80
C HIS A 374 -4.40 0.37 20.06
N VAL A 375 -3.63 1.45 20.14
CA VAL A 375 -3.70 2.45 21.20
C VAL A 375 -4.44 3.67 20.66
N ALA A 376 -5.76 3.75 20.96
CA ALA A 376 -6.64 4.85 20.60
C ALA A 376 -7.87 4.80 21.50
N PRO A 377 -7.82 5.40 22.70
CA PRO A 377 -8.83 5.20 23.75
C PRO A 377 -10.20 5.83 23.44
N GLY A 378 -10.36 6.57 22.35
CA GLY A 378 -11.62 7.18 21.97
C GLY A 378 -11.59 7.83 20.60
N ILE A 379 -12.77 8.12 20.05
CA ILE A 379 -12.88 8.71 18.71
C ILE A 379 -12.40 10.16 18.68
N ASP A 380 -12.63 10.93 19.74
CA ASP A 380 -12.11 12.30 19.87
C ASP A 380 -10.60 12.33 20.01
N TYR A 381 -10.00 11.28 20.58
CA TYR A 381 -8.55 11.11 20.61
C TYR A 381 -7.97 11.04 19.20
N LEU A 382 -8.58 10.23 18.34
CA LEU A 382 -8.16 10.10 16.94
C LEU A 382 -8.32 11.41 16.16
N GLU A 383 -9.41 12.14 16.40
CA GLU A 383 -9.66 13.44 15.74
C GLU A 383 -8.64 14.48 16.17
N ARG A 384 -8.34 14.60 17.46
CA ARG A 384 -7.33 15.54 17.98
C ARG A 384 -5.93 15.22 17.47
N ALA A 385 -5.59 13.93 17.34
CA ALA A 385 -4.32 13.53 16.75
C ALA A 385 -4.19 14.04 15.30
N TYR A 386 -5.29 14.07 14.54
CA TYR A 386 -5.33 14.65 13.20
C TYR A 386 -5.31 16.17 13.23
N ASP A 387 -6.01 16.82 14.17
CA ASP A 387 -6.04 18.29 14.26
C ASP A 387 -4.63 18.88 14.39
N ASP A 388 -3.75 18.28 15.19
CA ASP A 388 -2.35 18.69 15.25
C ASP A 388 -1.70 18.68 13.86
N ALA A 389 -1.88 17.61 13.09
CA ALA A 389 -1.30 17.46 11.75
C ALA A 389 -1.93 18.41 10.72
N LYS A 390 -3.23 18.62 10.79
CA LYS A 390 -3.98 19.56 9.94
C LYS A 390 -3.45 20.99 10.07
N TYR A 391 -3.04 21.39 11.27
CA TYR A 391 -2.43 22.70 11.51
C TYR A 391 -0.91 22.72 11.33
N GLY A 392 -0.33 21.61 10.91
CA GLY A 392 1.07 21.54 10.47
C GLY A 392 2.05 21.09 11.55
N TRP A 393 1.58 20.40 12.59
CA TRP A 393 2.42 19.84 13.63
C TRP A 393 2.21 18.32 13.76
N TYR A 394 3.11 17.59 14.36
CA TYR A 394 2.88 16.16 14.67
C TYR A 394 1.99 16.02 15.90
N SER A 395 1.27 14.93 16.00
CA SER A 395 0.38 14.67 17.12
C SER A 395 1.14 14.57 18.43
N GLN A 396 0.69 15.33 19.42
CA GLN A 396 1.24 15.28 20.79
C GLN A 396 0.78 14.03 21.54
N GLN A 397 -0.34 13.46 21.11
CA GLN A 397 -0.88 12.18 21.58
C GLN A 397 -1.16 11.29 20.37
N PRO A 398 -0.10 10.69 19.78
CA PRO A 398 -0.26 9.90 18.57
C PRO A 398 -1.03 8.61 18.84
N PHE A 399 -1.90 8.22 17.92
CA PHE A 399 -2.41 6.85 17.90
C PHE A 399 -1.29 5.90 17.47
N LEU A 400 -1.28 4.69 18.04
CA LEU A 400 -0.19 3.73 17.83
C LEU A 400 -0.72 2.33 17.56
N THR A 401 -0.02 1.60 16.67
CA THR A 401 -0.17 0.16 16.48
C THR A 401 1.16 -0.53 16.81
N PRO A 402 1.42 -0.86 18.06
CA PRO A 402 2.51 -1.77 18.38
C PRO A 402 2.14 -3.21 18.01
N VAL A 403 3.07 -3.87 17.29
CA VAL A 403 3.00 -5.30 16.97
C VAL A 403 4.29 -5.99 17.37
N VAL A 404 4.19 -7.21 17.88
CA VAL A 404 5.33 -7.99 18.39
C VAL A 404 5.44 -9.30 17.61
N PRO A 405 6.01 -9.28 16.39
CA PRO A 405 6.10 -10.47 15.55
C PRO A 405 6.95 -11.58 16.16
N THR A 406 7.93 -11.25 17.01
CA THR A 406 8.83 -12.21 17.68
C THR A 406 8.14 -13.12 18.71
N ILE A 407 6.89 -12.89 19.02
CA ILE A 407 6.08 -13.85 19.80
C ILE A 407 5.78 -15.12 18.99
N VAL A 408 5.70 -15.00 17.65
CA VAL A 408 5.37 -16.10 16.73
C VAL A 408 6.47 -16.39 15.71
N ASP A 409 7.47 -15.53 15.59
CA ASP A 409 8.59 -15.64 14.64
C ASP A 409 9.93 -15.37 15.35
N ASP A 410 10.65 -16.42 15.67
CA ASP A 410 11.93 -16.39 16.37
C ASP A 410 13.12 -15.99 15.48
N SER A 411 12.91 -15.79 14.18
CA SER A 411 13.97 -15.47 13.22
C SER A 411 14.38 -13.98 13.18
N LEU A 412 13.65 -13.12 13.91
CA LEU A 412 13.79 -11.67 13.79
C LEU A 412 14.64 -11.03 14.91
N ALA A 413 14.92 -11.74 15.99
CA ALA A 413 15.69 -11.23 17.12
C ALA A 413 16.58 -12.33 17.72
N PRO A 414 17.61 -11.98 18.50
CA PRO A 414 18.36 -12.93 19.29
C PRO A 414 17.45 -13.67 20.29
N PRO A 415 17.80 -14.91 20.70
CA PRO A 415 17.00 -15.69 21.65
C PRO A 415 16.67 -14.91 22.93
N GLY A 416 15.39 -14.89 23.29
CA GLY A 416 14.88 -14.19 24.48
C GLY A 416 14.76 -12.68 24.34
N LYS A 417 15.01 -12.11 23.14
CA LYS A 417 14.80 -10.70 22.82
C LYS A 417 13.65 -10.52 21.86
N HIS A 418 13.18 -9.28 21.75
CA HIS A 418 11.99 -8.99 20.97
C HIS A 418 12.15 -7.81 20.00
N VAL A 419 11.48 -7.90 18.86
CA VAL A 419 11.22 -6.79 17.95
C VAL A 419 9.81 -6.30 18.18
N VAL A 420 9.67 -5.00 18.41
CA VAL A 420 8.37 -4.31 18.46
C VAL A 420 8.32 -3.31 17.31
N ASN A 421 7.44 -3.54 16.37
CA ASN A 421 7.18 -2.58 15.29
C ASN A 421 5.99 -1.70 15.70
N VAL A 422 6.17 -0.39 15.71
CA VAL A 422 5.11 0.57 16.02
C VAL A 422 4.82 1.40 14.79
N PHE A 423 3.60 1.30 14.28
CA PHE A 423 3.05 2.28 13.35
C PHE A 423 2.31 3.35 14.15
N GLY A 424 2.41 4.60 13.73
CA GLY A 424 1.73 5.69 14.43
C GLY A 424 1.35 6.85 13.51
N GLY A 425 0.51 7.72 14.01
CA GLY A 425 0.05 8.93 13.33
C GLY A 425 -0.53 9.92 14.36
N HIS A 426 -0.60 11.19 14.03
CA HIS A 426 -0.26 11.78 12.74
C HIS A 426 1.08 12.51 12.81
N ALA A 427 1.87 12.41 11.74
CA ALA A 427 3.11 13.15 11.58
C ALA A 427 3.17 13.67 10.12
N PRO A 428 2.96 14.98 9.88
CA PRO A 428 2.93 15.52 8.52
C PRO A 428 4.33 15.54 7.90
N TYR A 429 4.43 15.53 6.57
CA TYR A 429 5.70 15.60 5.84
C TYR A 429 6.49 16.86 6.18
N THR A 430 5.83 18.01 6.19
CA THR A 430 6.43 19.32 6.53
C THR A 430 5.85 19.83 7.84
N LEU A 431 6.73 20.25 8.76
CA LEU A 431 6.34 20.89 10.01
C LEU A 431 6.27 22.41 9.83
N LYS A 432 5.23 23.03 10.37
CA LYS A 432 5.07 24.48 10.40
C LYS A 432 5.91 25.06 11.53
N GLY A 433 7.03 25.72 11.17
CA GLY A 433 7.92 26.33 12.15
C GLY A 433 8.84 25.36 12.88
N GLY A 434 9.04 24.15 12.35
CA GLY A 434 9.94 23.15 12.90
C GLY A 434 10.68 22.37 11.81
N ASP A 435 11.61 21.54 12.23
CA ASP A 435 12.39 20.66 11.37
C ASP A 435 12.46 19.24 11.95
N TRP A 436 12.27 18.23 11.10
CA TRP A 436 12.29 16.83 11.52
C TRP A 436 13.64 16.36 12.07
N SER A 437 14.75 17.03 11.75
CA SER A 437 16.05 16.73 12.35
C SER A 437 16.07 16.98 13.86
N GLN A 438 15.28 17.94 14.33
CA GLN A 438 15.14 18.30 15.74
C GLN A 438 13.91 17.65 16.39
N GLU A 439 12.78 17.65 15.69
CA GLU A 439 11.49 17.26 16.27
C GLU A 439 11.26 15.73 16.30
N LYS A 440 12.05 14.95 15.57
CA LYS A 440 11.94 13.47 15.60
C LYS A 440 12.10 12.90 17.02
N GLN A 441 13.01 13.45 17.83
CA GLN A 441 13.20 13.00 19.22
C GLN A 441 12.01 13.37 20.11
N ASN A 442 11.35 14.50 19.84
CA ASN A 442 10.18 14.94 20.58
C ASN A 442 8.97 14.04 20.27
N LEU A 443 8.74 13.72 18.99
CA LEU A 443 7.73 12.74 18.57
C LEU A 443 8.01 11.37 19.21
N THR A 444 9.28 10.94 19.22
CA THR A 444 9.69 9.66 19.85
C THR A 444 9.31 9.63 21.33
N ARG A 445 9.60 10.72 22.06
CA ARG A 445 9.24 10.81 23.48
C ARG A 445 7.73 10.78 23.70
N ALA A 446 6.95 11.48 22.86
CA ALA A 446 5.50 11.46 22.94
C ALA A 446 4.95 10.04 22.69
N ALA A 447 5.44 9.34 21.67
CA ALA A 447 5.01 7.97 21.36
C ALA A 447 5.40 6.97 22.48
N LEU A 448 6.60 7.06 23.01
CA LEU A 448 7.04 6.21 24.13
C LEU A 448 6.25 6.50 25.41
N ALA A 449 5.92 7.74 25.70
CA ALA A 449 5.07 8.11 26.84
C ALA A 449 3.67 7.47 26.72
N MET A 450 3.10 7.41 25.49
CA MET A 450 1.83 6.72 25.26
C MET A 450 1.95 5.21 25.45
N LEU A 451 3.06 4.60 25.01
CA LEU A 451 3.31 3.16 25.27
C LEU A 451 3.49 2.88 26.75
N ASP A 452 4.25 3.69 27.47
CA ASP A 452 4.47 3.52 28.92
C ASP A 452 3.17 3.75 29.72
N ALA A 453 2.26 4.61 29.24
CA ALA A 453 0.95 4.76 29.86
C ALA A 453 0.09 3.48 29.80
N MET A 454 0.26 2.67 28.75
CA MET A 454 -0.49 1.42 28.55
C MET A 454 0.31 0.18 29.05
N ALA A 455 1.64 0.25 28.95
CA ALA A 455 2.58 -0.81 29.34
C ALA A 455 3.71 -0.20 30.21
N PRO A 456 3.46 0.01 31.51
CA PRO A 456 4.38 0.74 32.39
C PRO A 456 5.80 0.18 32.40
N GLY A 457 6.78 1.06 32.15
CA GLY A 457 8.20 0.73 32.15
C GLY A 457 8.70 0.08 30.86
N PHE A 458 7.92 0.03 29.79
CA PHE A 458 8.37 -0.54 28.52
C PHE A 458 9.54 0.24 27.93
N SER A 459 9.56 1.57 28.01
CA SER A 459 10.68 2.38 27.52
C SER A 459 12.03 1.98 28.13
N GLN A 460 12.05 1.43 29.35
CA GLN A 460 13.26 0.93 30.02
C GLN A 460 13.73 -0.43 29.47
N GLN A 461 12.92 -1.12 28.68
CA GLN A 461 13.23 -2.39 28.03
C GLN A 461 13.88 -2.20 26.65
N ILE A 462 13.98 -0.98 26.16
CA ILE A 462 14.49 -0.68 24.82
C ILE A 462 16.01 -0.81 24.79
N ILE A 463 16.52 -1.67 23.91
CA ILE A 463 17.93 -1.85 23.62
C ILE A 463 18.38 -0.84 22.55
N ASP A 464 17.60 -0.73 21.47
CA ASP A 464 17.87 0.16 20.35
C ASP A 464 16.56 0.55 19.64
N LEU A 465 16.56 1.65 18.90
CA LEU A 465 15.36 2.24 18.32
C LEU A 465 15.65 2.98 17.03
N GLU A 466 15.01 2.57 15.94
CA GLU A 466 14.92 3.35 14.71
C GLU A 466 13.56 4.05 14.63
N VAL A 467 13.56 5.36 14.33
CA VAL A 467 12.34 6.14 14.06
C VAL A 467 12.39 6.71 12.65
N LEU A 468 11.33 6.45 11.88
CA LEU A 468 11.17 6.89 10.50
C LEU A 468 9.97 7.81 10.40
N VAL A 469 10.19 9.02 9.94
CA VAL A 469 9.15 10.03 9.66
C VAL A 469 8.95 10.17 8.15
N PRO A 470 7.89 10.83 7.66
CA PRO A 470 7.58 10.89 6.24
C PRO A 470 8.75 11.28 5.30
N PRO A 471 9.62 12.25 5.62
CA PRO A 471 10.81 12.52 4.80
C PRO A 471 11.80 11.34 4.70
N ASP A 472 11.90 10.51 5.74
CA ASP A 472 12.74 9.30 5.67
C ASP A 472 12.18 8.27 4.69
N LEU A 473 10.85 8.08 4.66
CA LEU A 473 10.20 7.18 3.73
C LEU A 473 10.43 7.60 2.27
N GLU A 474 10.37 8.90 1.99
CA GLU A 474 10.68 9.40 0.66
C GLU A 474 12.16 9.17 0.30
N ARG A 475 13.08 9.54 1.18
CA ARG A 475 14.52 9.39 0.96
C ARG A 475 14.94 7.94 0.78
N ILE A 476 14.44 7.01 1.64
CA ILE A 476 14.90 5.62 1.68
C ILE A 476 14.22 4.79 0.59
N VAL A 477 12.90 4.84 0.48
CA VAL A 477 12.14 3.96 -0.43
C VAL A 477 11.46 4.67 -1.58
N GLY A 478 11.61 6.02 -1.70
CA GLY A 478 11.10 6.79 -2.83
C GLY A 478 9.58 6.94 -2.86
N LEU A 479 8.97 7.04 -1.69
CA LEU A 479 7.55 7.33 -1.55
C LEU A 479 7.36 8.86 -1.49
N PRO A 480 6.83 9.52 -2.52
CA PRO A 480 6.65 10.97 -2.50
C PRO A 480 5.88 11.41 -1.26
N GLN A 481 6.44 12.38 -0.55
CA GLN A 481 5.94 12.88 0.73
C GLN A 481 5.72 11.78 1.79
N GLY A 482 6.38 10.62 1.65
CA GLY A 482 6.28 9.50 2.58
C GLY A 482 4.95 8.74 2.55
N HIS A 483 4.10 8.93 1.54
CA HIS A 483 2.74 8.38 1.54
C HIS A 483 2.72 6.86 1.36
N ILE A 484 2.26 6.14 2.41
CA ILE A 484 2.32 4.67 2.48
C ILE A 484 1.45 3.96 1.43
N PHE A 485 0.40 4.61 0.89
CA PHE A 485 -0.47 4.08 -0.17
C PHE A 485 -0.21 4.71 -1.54
N HIS A 486 0.88 5.45 -1.71
CA HIS A 486 1.25 6.14 -2.95
C HIS A 486 0.22 7.17 -3.45
N GLY A 487 -0.66 7.64 -2.61
CA GLY A 487 -1.72 8.62 -2.88
C GLY A 487 -2.94 8.38 -2.01
N GLU A 488 -3.69 9.43 -1.72
CA GLU A 488 -4.88 9.40 -0.87
C GLU A 488 -5.92 8.37 -1.35
N LEU A 489 -6.69 7.85 -0.39
CA LEU A 489 -7.79 6.90 -0.64
C LEU A 489 -9.16 7.60 -0.63
N THR A 490 -9.22 8.81 -1.16
CA THR A 490 -10.45 9.57 -1.31
C THR A 490 -11.14 9.28 -2.63
N ALA A 491 -12.46 9.44 -2.73
CA ALA A 491 -13.25 9.07 -3.91
C ALA A 491 -12.76 9.74 -5.21
N ASP A 492 -12.20 10.94 -5.12
CA ASP A 492 -11.61 11.68 -6.23
C ASP A 492 -10.21 11.18 -6.65
N GLN A 493 -9.64 10.21 -5.92
CA GLN A 493 -8.37 9.55 -6.24
C GLN A 493 -8.48 8.03 -6.27
N LEU A 494 -9.67 7.48 -6.51
CA LEU A 494 -9.95 6.06 -6.62
C LEU A 494 -10.49 5.68 -8.01
N PHE A 495 -10.49 4.41 -8.33
CA PHE A 495 -11.03 3.82 -9.57
C PHE A 495 -10.45 4.49 -10.83
N TRP A 496 -11.31 5.09 -11.67
CA TRP A 496 -10.93 5.77 -12.91
C TRP A 496 -10.25 7.13 -12.71
N GLN A 497 -10.16 7.60 -11.47
CA GLN A 497 -9.44 8.82 -11.08
C GLN A 497 -8.00 8.54 -10.62
N ARG A 498 -7.56 7.25 -10.55
CA ARG A 498 -6.27 6.89 -9.99
C ARG A 498 -5.28 6.39 -11.05
N PRO A 499 -4.09 7.02 -11.22
CA PRO A 499 -3.59 8.20 -10.50
C PRO A 499 -4.30 9.48 -10.87
N VAL A 500 -4.72 9.63 -12.13
CA VAL A 500 -5.42 10.79 -12.67
C VAL A 500 -6.43 10.37 -13.75
N PRO A 501 -7.45 11.17 -14.06
CA PRO A 501 -8.42 10.90 -15.11
C PRO A 501 -7.75 10.55 -16.43
N HIS A 502 -8.39 9.70 -17.23
CA HIS A 502 -7.92 9.22 -18.54
C HIS A 502 -6.72 8.25 -18.52
N TRP A 503 -5.96 8.14 -17.41
CA TRP A 503 -4.74 7.33 -17.31
C TRP A 503 -4.82 6.26 -16.21
N ALA A 504 -6.03 5.85 -15.86
CA ALA A 504 -6.29 4.83 -14.85
C ALA A 504 -6.18 3.38 -15.37
N ASP A 505 -5.98 3.18 -16.68
CA ASP A 505 -5.92 1.89 -17.37
C ASP A 505 -4.48 1.33 -17.47
N TYR A 506 -3.59 1.77 -16.59
CA TYR A 506 -2.16 1.42 -16.50
C TYR A 506 -1.29 1.96 -17.65
N ARG A 507 -1.87 2.52 -18.70
CA ARG A 507 -1.16 3.10 -19.85
C ARG A 507 -0.72 4.53 -19.55
N THR A 508 0.18 5.03 -20.40
CA THR A 508 0.60 6.43 -20.41
C THR A 508 0.41 7.03 -21.81
N PRO A 509 0.62 8.35 -21.99
CA PRO A 509 0.64 8.96 -23.33
C PRO A 509 1.72 8.39 -24.25
N ILE A 510 2.78 7.81 -23.66
CA ILE A 510 3.93 7.26 -24.38
C ILE A 510 3.65 5.79 -24.70
N GLU A 511 3.68 5.45 -25.98
CA GLU A 511 3.49 4.07 -26.41
C GLU A 511 4.52 3.13 -25.82
N GLY A 512 4.08 1.99 -25.27
CA GLY A 512 4.95 1.01 -24.62
C GLY A 512 5.36 1.35 -23.19
N LEU A 513 5.00 2.54 -22.65
CA LEU A 513 5.23 2.88 -21.26
C LEU A 513 3.96 2.64 -20.42
N PHE A 514 4.10 1.83 -19.36
CA PHE A 514 3.02 1.45 -18.44
C PHE A 514 3.34 1.80 -16.99
N GLN A 515 2.31 1.87 -16.17
CA GLN A 515 2.38 2.05 -14.72
C GLN A 515 1.94 0.77 -14.02
N CYS A 516 2.67 0.33 -12.98
CA CYS A 516 2.29 -0.85 -12.17
C CYS A 516 2.37 -0.59 -10.66
N ALA A 517 2.54 0.67 -10.25
CA ALA A 517 2.72 1.06 -8.86
C ALA A 517 1.38 1.13 -8.09
N SER A 518 1.46 1.23 -6.77
CA SER A 518 0.32 1.47 -5.89
C SER A 518 -0.38 2.83 -6.13
N SER A 519 0.24 3.75 -6.90
CA SER A 519 -0.43 4.95 -7.40
C SER A 519 -1.47 4.68 -8.49
N THR A 520 -1.57 3.47 -9.04
CA THR A 520 -2.61 3.06 -9.97
C THR A 520 -3.73 2.29 -9.25
N HIS A 521 -4.84 2.02 -9.96
CA HIS A 521 -5.93 1.17 -9.45
C HIS A 521 -5.39 -0.21 -9.00
N PRO A 522 -5.88 -0.81 -7.92
CA PRO A 522 -6.91 -0.31 -7.00
C PRO A 522 -6.36 0.59 -5.88
N GLY A 523 -5.08 0.87 -5.84
CA GLY A 523 -4.47 1.68 -4.81
C GLY A 523 -3.41 0.97 -3.99
N GLY A 524 -3.07 1.56 -2.85
CA GLY A 524 -2.02 1.10 -1.96
C GLY A 524 -2.35 -0.13 -1.14
N GLY A 525 -1.35 -0.60 -0.43
CA GLY A 525 -1.32 -1.85 0.31
C GLY A 525 -0.45 -2.90 -0.39
N VAL A 526 0.03 -3.90 0.37
CA VAL A 526 0.87 -4.98 -0.19
C VAL A 526 -0.03 -6.06 -0.78
N SER A 527 -0.74 -5.73 -1.88
CA SER A 527 -1.73 -6.61 -2.51
C SER A 527 -1.21 -7.38 -3.73
N GLY A 528 -0.27 -6.80 -4.47
CA GLY A 528 0.22 -7.30 -5.76
C GLY A 528 -0.76 -7.05 -6.92
N ILE A 529 -1.94 -6.51 -6.67
CA ILE A 529 -2.98 -6.34 -7.69
C ILE A 529 -2.61 -5.32 -8.77
N PRO A 530 -2.07 -4.12 -8.47
CA PRO A 530 -1.60 -3.19 -9.50
C PRO A 530 -0.61 -3.82 -10.46
N GLY A 531 0.36 -4.59 -9.93
CA GLY A 531 1.35 -5.30 -10.73
C GLY A 531 0.73 -6.37 -11.65
N HIS A 532 -0.19 -7.19 -11.12
CA HIS A 532 -0.94 -8.17 -11.91
C HIS A 532 -1.74 -7.50 -13.03
N ASN A 533 -2.48 -6.45 -12.71
CA ASN A 533 -3.33 -5.78 -13.68
C ASN A 533 -2.52 -5.11 -14.80
N ALA A 534 -1.41 -4.47 -14.45
CA ALA A 534 -0.48 -3.90 -15.44
C ALA A 534 0.09 -4.97 -16.37
N ALA A 535 0.55 -6.10 -15.82
CA ALA A 535 1.03 -7.23 -16.62
C ALA A 535 -0.05 -7.74 -17.60
N ARG A 536 -1.30 -7.87 -17.13
CA ARG A 536 -2.43 -8.25 -18.00
C ARG A 536 -2.65 -7.25 -19.14
N GLU A 537 -2.60 -5.95 -18.86
CA GLU A 537 -2.80 -4.92 -19.90
C GLU A 537 -1.62 -4.90 -20.90
N ILE A 538 -0.39 -5.09 -20.44
CA ILE A 538 0.78 -5.25 -21.30
C ILE A 538 0.61 -6.45 -22.22
N LEU A 539 0.22 -7.60 -21.71
CA LEU A 539 0.00 -8.83 -22.50
C LEU A 539 -1.15 -8.68 -23.51
N ARG A 540 -2.20 -7.93 -23.18
CA ARG A 540 -3.28 -7.58 -24.13
C ARG A 540 -2.78 -6.75 -25.30
N ASP A 541 -1.87 -5.81 -25.05
CA ASP A 541 -1.32 -4.93 -26.06
C ASP A 541 -0.09 -5.54 -26.77
N TRP A 542 0.44 -6.66 -26.29
CA TRP A 542 1.73 -7.20 -26.70
C TRP A 542 1.86 -7.41 -28.22
N LYS A 543 0.83 -7.97 -28.86
CA LYS A 543 0.87 -8.18 -30.32
C LYS A 543 1.07 -6.89 -31.11
N ARG A 544 0.47 -5.79 -30.67
CA ARG A 544 0.60 -4.46 -31.25
C ARG A 544 1.95 -3.82 -30.92
N LEU A 545 2.44 -4.02 -29.71
CA LEU A 545 3.70 -3.42 -29.25
C LEU A 545 4.92 -4.10 -29.84
N LYS A 546 4.81 -5.39 -30.19
CA LYS A 546 5.89 -6.18 -30.83
C LYS A 546 6.05 -5.84 -32.32
N SER A 547 5.01 -5.34 -32.97
CA SER A 547 5.05 -4.89 -34.39
C SER A 547 5.67 -3.48 -34.50
#